data_adbf5e2e94f99c42520d5c7712608419
#
_entry.id   adbf5e2e94f99c42520d5c7712608419
#
_cell.length_a   1.000
_cell.length_b   1.000
_cell.length_c   1.000
_cell.angle_alpha   90.00
_cell.angle_beta   90.00
_cell.angle_gamma   90.00
#
_symmetry.space_group_name_H-M   'P 1'
#
loop_
_entity.id
_entity.type
_entity.pdbx_description
1 polymer ?
#
loop_
_entity_poly.entity_id
_entity_poly.type
_entity_poly.pdbx_seq_one_letter_code
_entity_poly.pdbx_strand_id
1 'polypeptide(L)'
;MKIIALAKYNESAWKGMIGSSYAERRKVMEAVVSSAGATLTDMMFTRGQYDIVVTFEVPSEDVALGAAIAVNASGAIKDLVTLSEIDIDSALKKWKRVRLAPILPQKPDLRAL
;
A
#
# COMPACT_ATOMS: atom_id res chain seq x y z
N MET A 1 -10.66 4.52 -1.40
CA MET A 1 -10.01 3.36 -0.77
C MET A 1 -8.58 3.75 -0.43
N LYS A 2 -8.16 3.45 0.77
CA LYS A 2 -6.83 3.79 1.26
C LYS A 2 -5.84 2.67 0.98
N ILE A 3 -4.64 3.05 0.55
CA ILE A 3 -3.52 2.13 0.33
C ILE A 3 -2.37 2.54 1.23
N ILE A 4 -1.70 1.55 1.80
CA ILE A 4 -0.43 1.73 2.51
C ILE A 4 0.65 1.05 1.70
N ALA A 5 1.69 1.77 1.35
CA ALA A 5 2.85 1.24 0.65
C ALA A 5 4.08 1.31 1.55
N LEU A 6 4.77 0.20 1.67
CA LEU A 6 6.03 0.09 2.40
C LEU A 6 7.10 -0.30 1.39
N ALA A 7 8.17 0.48 1.31
CA ALA A 7 9.18 0.25 0.31
C ALA A 7 10.58 0.26 0.89
N LYS A 8 11.43 -0.50 0.23
CA LYS A 8 12.87 -0.54 0.51
C LYS A 8 13.58 0.00 -0.73
N TYR A 9 14.43 1.00 -0.52
CA TYR A 9 15.20 1.59 -1.59
C TYR A 9 16.44 0.76 -1.92
N ASN A 10 16.86 0.82 -3.17
CA ASN A 10 18.14 0.28 -3.57
C ASN A 10 19.27 1.30 -3.31
N GLU A 11 20.50 0.87 -3.56
CA GLU A 11 21.68 1.72 -3.35
C GLU A 11 21.65 2.99 -4.19
N SER A 12 21.23 2.89 -5.44
CA SER A 12 21.14 4.03 -6.35
C SER A 12 20.16 5.09 -5.83
N ALA A 13 19.02 4.66 -5.31
CA ALA A 13 18.04 5.58 -4.74
C ALA A 13 18.57 6.29 -3.49
N TRP A 14 19.26 5.57 -2.62
CA TRP A 14 19.90 6.16 -1.45
C TRP A 14 20.94 7.20 -1.83
N LYS A 15 21.76 6.93 -2.82
CA LYS A 15 22.74 7.91 -3.32
C LYS A 15 22.04 9.17 -3.83
N GLY A 16 20.91 9.04 -4.52
CA GLY A 16 20.14 10.16 -5.00
C GLY A 16 19.48 10.99 -3.91
N MET A 17 19.32 10.42 -2.70
CA MET A 17 18.76 11.15 -1.57
C MET A 17 19.76 12.02 -0.82
N ILE A 18 21.04 11.73 -0.96
CA ILE A 18 22.07 12.56 -0.34
C ILE A 18 22.01 13.95 -0.93
N GLY A 19 21.82 14.96 -0.07
CA GLY A 19 21.65 16.34 -0.51
C GLY A 19 20.20 16.75 -0.81
N SER A 20 19.26 15.80 -0.77
CA SER A 20 17.84 16.09 -0.90
C SER A 20 17.21 16.40 0.47
N SER A 21 15.90 16.65 0.49
CA SER A 21 15.16 16.92 1.72
C SER A 21 13.83 16.17 1.71
N TYR A 22 13.20 16.09 2.87
CA TYR A 22 11.85 15.53 2.98
C TYR A 22 10.87 16.30 2.08
N ALA A 23 10.93 17.62 2.09
CA ALA A 23 10.02 18.46 1.28
C ALA A 23 10.17 18.18 -0.22
N GLU A 24 11.39 18.05 -0.70
CA GLU A 24 11.66 17.72 -2.10
C GLU A 24 11.17 16.33 -2.47
N ARG A 25 11.44 15.35 -1.61
CA ARG A 25 11.02 13.96 -1.84
C ARG A 25 9.51 13.84 -1.81
N ARG A 26 8.85 14.56 -0.91
CA ARG A 26 7.39 14.57 -0.84
C ARG A 26 6.76 15.15 -2.11
N LYS A 27 7.31 16.22 -2.65
CA LYS A 27 6.84 16.78 -3.93
C LYS A 27 6.93 15.77 -5.07
N VAL A 28 8.03 15.04 -5.14
CA VAL A 28 8.23 14.00 -6.15
C VAL A 28 7.17 12.89 -5.97
N MET A 29 6.96 12.45 -4.75
CA MET A 29 5.98 11.41 -4.48
C MET A 29 4.55 11.87 -4.79
N GLU A 30 4.21 13.11 -4.43
CA GLU A 30 2.90 13.69 -4.77
C GLU A 30 2.67 13.70 -6.28
N ALA A 31 3.68 14.07 -7.06
CA ALA A 31 3.59 14.08 -8.50
C ALA A 31 3.39 12.68 -9.07
N VAL A 32 4.14 11.70 -8.58
CA VAL A 32 4.04 10.31 -9.03
C VAL A 32 2.66 9.74 -8.71
N VAL A 33 2.20 9.89 -7.49
CA VAL A 33 0.90 9.39 -7.03
C VAL A 33 -0.23 10.08 -7.80
N SER A 34 -0.15 11.40 -7.98
CA SER A 34 -1.15 12.17 -8.72
C SER A 34 -1.22 11.76 -10.19
N SER A 35 -0.08 11.50 -10.83
CA SER A 35 -0.05 11.05 -12.23
C SER A 35 -0.71 9.68 -12.42
N ALA A 36 -0.73 8.86 -11.38
CA ALA A 36 -1.41 7.56 -11.38
C ALA A 36 -2.90 7.67 -11.04
N GLY A 37 -3.42 8.85 -10.75
CA GLY A 37 -4.82 9.06 -10.41
C GLY A 37 -5.13 8.91 -8.91
N ALA A 38 -4.11 8.93 -8.07
CA ALA A 38 -4.23 8.80 -6.62
C ALA A 38 -3.90 10.12 -5.91
N THR A 39 -4.18 10.18 -4.61
CA THR A 39 -3.89 11.35 -3.77
C THR A 39 -3.03 10.93 -2.59
N LEU A 40 -1.85 11.52 -2.47
CA LEU A 40 -0.97 11.29 -1.33
C LEU A 40 -1.58 11.86 -0.06
N THR A 41 -1.71 11.05 0.99
CA THR A 41 -2.24 11.51 2.28
C THR A 41 -1.15 11.63 3.34
N ASP A 42 -0.18 10.73 3.34
CA ASP A 42 0.93 10.80 4.29
C ASP A 42 2.17 10.11 3.74
N MET A 43 3.33 10.52 4.22
CA MET A 43 4.61 9.94 3.87
C MET A 43 5.58 10.11 5.04
N MET A 44 6.26 9.02 5.39
CA MET A 44 7.32 9.08 6.39
C MET A 44 8.47 8.19 5.99
N PHE A 45 9.68 8.61 6.33
CA PHE A 45 10.85 7.75 6.24
C PHE A 45 11.02 6.99 7.55
N THR A 46 11.44 5.73 7.45
CA THR A 46 11.56 4.85 8.60
C THR A 46 12.93 4.19 8.63
N ARG A 47 13.27 3.68 9.79
CA ARG A 47 14.44 2.81 9.97
C ARG A 47 13.96 1.43 10.37
N GLY A 48 14.49 0.39 9.73
CA GLY A 48 14.09 -0.98 9.99
C GLY A 48 13.97 -1.76 8.71
N GLN A 49 12.99 -2.63 8.65
CA GLN A 49 12.79 -3.50 7.49
C GLN A 49 12.45 -2.70 6.22
N TYR A 50 11.74 -1.60 6.36
CA TYR A 50 11.40 -0.71 5.26
C TYR A 50 11.95 0.68 5.50
N ASP A 51 12.16 1.42 4.41
CA ASP A 51 12.79 2.74 4.43
C ASP A 51 11.79 3.86 4.34
N ILE A 52 10.62 3.59 3.75
CA ILE A 52 9.57 4.58 3.56
C ILE A 52 8.21 3.94 3.69
N VAL A 53 7.28 4.67 4.31
CA VAL A 53 5.87 4.31 4.42
C VAL A 53 5.06 5.45 3.82
N VAL A 54 4.20 5.12 2.87
CA VAL A 54 3.36 6.08 2.16
C VAL A 54 1.91 5.64 2.26
N THR A 55 1.01 6.56 2.54
CA THR A 55 -0.42 6.30 2.46
C THR A 55 -1.04 7.20 1.40
N PHE A 56 -1.98 6.65 0.64
CA PHE A 56 -2.65 7.40 -0.41
C PHE A 56 -4.06 6.87 -0.66
N GLU A 57 -4.90 7.74 -1.21
CA GLU A 57 -6.27 7.42 -1.58
C GLU A 57 -6.33 7.10 -3.07
N VAL A 58 -7.07 6.06 -3.42
CA VAL A 58 -7.29 5.64 -4.80
C VAL A 58 -8.77 5.42 -5.06
N PRO A 59 -9.25 5.69 -6.29
CA PRO A 59 -10.64 5.42 -6.64
C PRO A 59 -10.92 3.93 -6.86
N SER A 60 -9.90 3.11 -7.13
CA SER A 60 -10.07 1.68 -7.40
C SER A 60 -8.79 0.90 -7.17
N GLU A 61 -8.92 -0.42 -7.06
CA GLU A 61 -7.78 -1.34 -6.95
C GLU A 61 -6.88 -1.28 -8.19
N ASP A 62 -7.47 -1.09 -9.37
CA ASP A 62 -6.70 -1.01 -10.61
C ASP A 62 -5.74 0.18 -10.62
N VAL A 63 -6.16 1.31 -10.05
CA VAL A 63 -5.28 2.49 -9.90
C VAL A 63 -4.14 2.18 -8.94
N ALA A 64 -4.42 1.48 -7.85
CA ALA A 64 -3.39 1.06 -6.89
C ALA A 64 -2.36 0.13 -7.55
N LEU A 65 -2.83 -0.84 -8.33
CA LEU A 65 -1.96 -1.77 -9.04
C LEU A 65 -1.11 -1.06 -10.10
N GLY A 66 -1.71 -0.13 -10.84
CA GLY A 66 -0.98 0.69 -11.82
C GLY A 66 0.12 1.53 -11.17
N ALA A 67 -0.15 2.12 -10.03
CA ALA A 67 0.84 2.87 -9.27
C ALA A 67 1.99 1.97 -8.79
N ALA A 68 1.67 0.77 -8.31
CA ALA A 68 2.68 -0.21 -7.87
C ALA A 68 3.58 -0.64 -9.03
N ILE A 69 3.01 -0.87 -10.21
CA ILE A 69 3.78 -1.22 -11.42
C ILE A 69 4.74 -0.08 -11.77
N ALA A 70 4.26 1.16 -11.75
CA ALA A 70 5.08 2.33 -12.07
C ALA A 70 6.25 2.49 -11.09
N VAL A 71 5.99 2.30 -9.80
CA VAL A 71 7.01 2.38 -8.75
C VAL A 71 8.07 1.28 -8.95
N ASN A 72 7.64 0.05 -9.19
CA ASN A 72 8.57 -1.05 -9.43
C ASN A 72 9.40 -0.85 -10.70
N ALA A 73 8.80 -0.28 -11.74
CA ALA A 73 9.48 -0.01 -13.00
C ALA A 73 10.48 1.15 -12.92
N SER A 74 10.40 1.99 -11.89
CA SER A 74 11.27 3.15 -11.73
C SER A 74 12.75 2.79 -11.52
N GLY A 75 13.02 1.57 -11.05
CA GLY A 75 14.38 1.13 -10.76
C GLY A 75 14.93 1.61 -9.41
N ALA A 76 14.14 2.33 -8.62
CA ALA A 76 14.56 2.89 -7.33
C ALA A 76 14.26 1.97 -6.15
N ILE A 77 13.35 1.02 -6.33
CA ILE A 77 12.79 0.20 -5.26
C ILE A 77 13.35 -1.22 -5.34
N LYS A 78 13.90 -1.69 -4.21
CA LYS A 78 14.38 -3.05 -4.05
C LYS A 78 13.26 -3.99 -3.66
N ASP A 79 12.32 -3.53 -2.84
CA ASP A 79 11.19 -4.30 -2.35
C ASP A 79 10.02 -3.36 -2.09
N LEU A 80 8.82 -3.81 -2.43
CA LEU A 80 7.59 -3.05 -2.26
C LEU A 80 6.49 -3.96 -1.74
N VAL A 81 5.87 -3.55 -0.64
CA VAL A 81 4.68 -4.20 -0.08
C VAL A 81 3.55 -3.17 -0.10
N THR A 82 2.40 -3.57 -0.60
CA THR A 82 1.21 -2.73 -0.59
C THR A 82 0.08 -3.42 0.18
N LEU A 83 -0.63 -2.64 0.98
CA LEU A 83 -1.78 -3.09 1.76
C LEU A 83 -2.98 -2.25 1.34
N SER A 84 -4.06 -2.91 0.97
CA SER A 84 -5.31 -2.24 0.61
C SER A 84 -6.27 -2.26 1.78
N GLU A 85 -6.90 -1.13 2.04
CA GLU A 85 -8.01 -1.03 2.98
C GLU A 85 -9.15 -1.93 2.55
N ILE A 86 -9.77 -2.62 3.51
CA ILE A 86 -10.98 -3.39 3.26
C ILE A 86 -12.15 -2.84 4.10
N ASP A 87 -13.35 -3.04 3.60
CA ASP A 87 -14.57 -2.82 4.39
C ASP A 87 -14.87 -4.12 5.14
N ILE A 88 -14.45 -4.17 6.39
CA ILE A 88 -14.60 -5.38 7.20
C ILE A 88 -16.08 -5.71 7.46
N ASP A 89 -16.92 -4.71 7.60
CA ASP A 89 -18.35 -4.95 7.82
C ASP A 89 -18.99 -5.62 6.61
N SER A 90 -18.63 -5.17 5.42
CA SER A 90 -19.10 -5.79 4.18
C SER A 90 -18.59 -7.23 4.03
N ALA A 91 -17.32 -7.46 4.37
CA ALA A 91 -16.71 -8.78 4.34
C ALA A 91 -17.39 -9.73 5.33
N LEU A 92 -17.70 -9.25 6.53
CA LEU A 92 -18.39 -10.04 7.56
C LEU A 92 -19.82 -10.44 7.15
N LYS A 93 -20.50 -9.58 6.40
CA LYS A 93 -21.82 -9.93 5.84
C LYS A 93 -21.71 -11.08 4.84
N LYS A 94 -20.73 -11.04 3.97
CA LYS A 94 -20.48 -12.10 3.00
C LYS A 94 -20.03 -13.39 3.66
N TRP A 95 -19.30 -13.29 4.76
CA TRP A 95 -18.85 -14.45 5.54
C TRP A 95 -20.03 -15.30 6.05
N LYS A 96 -21.15 -14.68 6.42
CA LYS A 96 -22.35 -15.41 6.86
C LYS A 96 -22.84 -16.41 5.81
N ARG A 97 -22.73 -16.05 4.52
CA ARG A 97 -23.10 -16.97 3.42
C ARG A 97 -22.14 -18.17 3.35
N VAL A 98 -20.85 -17.93 3.52
CA VAL A 98 -19.83 -18.97 3.50
C VAL A 98 -20.08 -19.94 4.67
N ARG A 99 -20.37 -19.41 5.86
CA ARG A 99 -20.64 -20.23 7.06
C ARG A 99 -21.82 -21.18 6.86
N LEU A 100 -22.80 -20.78 6.07
CA LEU A 100 -23.98 -21.60 5.80
C LEU A 100 -23.75 -22.65 4.71
N ALA A 101 -22.60 -22.66 4.08
CA ALA A 101 -22.26 -23.62 3.06
C ALA A 101 -22.09 -25.01 3.70
N PRO A 102 -22.66 -26.08 3.11
CA PRO A 102 -22.59 -27.43 3.68
C PRO A 102 -21.19 -28.03 3.74
N ILE A 103 -20.23 -27.45 3.03
CA ILE A 103 -18.84 -27.89 3.05
C ILE A 103 -18.08 -27.49 4.32
N LEU A 104 -18.69 -26.65 5.17
CA LEU A 104 -18.08 -26.23 6.43
C LEU A 104 -18.65 -27.08 7.57
N PRO A 105 -17.96 -28.14 7.99
CA PRO A 105 -18.49 -29.06 9.01
C PRO A 105 -18.57 -28.44 10.40
N GLN A 106 -17.79 -27.39 10.66
CA GLN A 106 -17.76 -26.73 11.96
C GLN A 106 -17.84 -25.22 11.77
N LYS A 107 -18.50 -24.56 12.74
CA LYS A 107 -18.50 -23.11 12.78
C LYS A 107 -17.14 -22.63 13.28
N PRO A 108 -16.42 -21.81 12.52
CA PRO A 108 -15.20 -21.21 13.03
C PRO A 108 -15.52 -20.26 14.19
N ASP A 109 -14.72 -20.31 15.23
CA ASP A 109 -14.86 -19.36 16.34
C ASP A 109 -14.06 -18.10 16.00
N LEU A 110 -14.74 -17.17 15.34
CA LEU A 110 -14.11 -15.91 14.91
C LEU A 110 -13.89 -14.95 16.08
N ARG A 111 -14.47 -15.23 17.24
CA ARG A 111 -14.24 -14.40 18.44
C ARG A 111 -12.87 -14.66 19.05
N ALA A 112 -12.24 -15.77 18.70
CA ALA A 112 -10.91 -16.10 19.16
C ALA A 112 -9.81 -15.36 18.39
N LEU A 113 -10.16 -14.68 17.31
CA LEU A 113 -9.22 -13.85 16.54
C LEU A 113 -9.07 -12.46 17.20
#